data_f36c76d092fde5eeb4ffd639506d87a4
#
_entry.id   f36c76d092fde5eeb4ffd639506d87a4
#
_cell.length_a   1.000
_cell.length_b   1.000
_cell.length_c   1.000
_cell.angle_alpha   90.00
_cell.angle_beta   90.00
_cell.angle_gamma   90.00
#
_symmetry.space_group_name_H-M   'P 1'
#
loop_
_entity.id
_entity.type
_entity.pdbx_description
1 polymer ?
#
loop_
_entity_poly.entity_id
_entity_poly.type
_entity_poly.pdbx_seq_one_letter_code
_entity_poly.pdbx_strand_id
1 'polypeptide(L)'
;MVCPEGFHEVMVDLSTFYTSRAKLSELSSYIQRAKDLAGNGKEVILTGAAPVWLYLKIAHALHGKARSLVYRSPVTDDVVVFNHSPY
;
A
#
# COMPACT_ATOMS: atom_id res chain seq x y z
N MET A 1 1.70 -25.55 5.94
CA MET A 1 0.39 -24.92 5.67
C MET A 1 0.45 -24.18 4.35
N VAL A 2 -0.56 -24.32 3.58
CA VAL A 2 -0.56 -23.77 2.24
C VAL A 2 -1.53 -22.60 2.17
N CYS A 3 -1.09 -21.47 1.66
CA CYS A 3 -2.00 -20.37 1.41
C CYS A 3 -2.87 -20.69 0.21
N PRO A 4 -4.15 -20.34 0.26
CA PRO A 4 -4.99 -20.54 -0.91
C PRO A 4 -4.44 -19.81 -2.12
N GLU A 5 -4.55 -20.43 -3.27
CA GLU A 5 -4.15 -19.80 -4.49
C GLU A 5 -4.90 -18.52 -4.72
N GLY A 6 -4.20 -17.48 -5.16
CA GLY A 6 -4.83 -16.20 -5.43
C GLY A 6 -5.05 -15.34 -4.20
N PHE A 7 -4.77 -15.86 -3.03
CA PHE A 7 -4.93 -15.09 -1.80
C PHE A 7 -3.56 -14.62 -1.34
N HIS A 8 -3.10 -13.55 -1.94
CA HIS A 8 -1.81 -12.98 -1.65
C HIS A 8 -1.96 -11.62 -0.99
N GLU A 9 -1.29 -11.46 0.13
CA GLU A 9 -1.36 -10.23 0.91
C GLU A 9 0.04 -9.65 1.00
N VAL A 10 0.17 -8.36 0.71
CA VAL A 10 1.44 -7.67 0.75
C VAL A 10 1.30 -6.49 1.70
N MET A 11 2.21 -6.39 2.66
CA MET A 11 2.25 -5.23 3.55
C MET A 11 3.31 -4.27 3.06
N VAL A 12 2.91 -3.03 2.85
CA VAL A 12 3.80 -1.97 2.39
C VAL A 12 3.91 -0.93 3.50
N ASP A 13 5.07 -0.86 4.12
CA ASP A 13 5.32 0.09 5.19
C ASP A 13 5.99 1.33 4.59
N LEU A 14 5.22 2.41 4.49
CA LEU A 14 5.70 3.62 3.84
C LEU A 14 6.84 4.29 4.59
N SER A 15 6.96 4.03 5.88
CA SER A 15 8.06 4.63 6.66
C SER A 15 9.42 4.05 6.26
N THR A 16 9.44 2.94 5.55
CA THR A 16 10.70 2.36 5.08
C THR A 16 11.20 2.97 3.78
N PHE A 17 10.41 3.87 3.18
CA PHE A 17 10.77 4.46 1.89
C PHE A 17 11.75 5.63 2.03
N TYR A 18 11.94 6.13 3.25
CA TYR A 18 12.83 7.25 3.50
C TYR A 18 13.49 7.09 4.86
N THR A 19 14.57 7.83 5.10
CA THR A 19 15.32 7.65 6.34
C THR A 19 14.92 8.62 7.44
N SER A 20 14.77 9.90 7.12
CA SER A 20 14.41 10.89 8.13
C SER A 20 13.03 11.47 7.89
N ARG A 21 12.72 11.81 6.66
CA ARG A 21 11.39 12.30 6.31
C ARG A 21 11.16 12.14 4.83
N ALA A 22 9.90 12.04 4.46
CA ALA A 22 9.51 11.92 3.07
C ALA A 22 9.69 13.26 2.36
N LYS A 23 10.12 13.22 1.11
CA LYS A 23 10.36 14.41 0.29
C LYS A 23 9.51 14.36 -0.96
N LEU A 24 8.83 15.45 -1.24
CA LEU A 24 8.03 15.54 -2.46
C LEU A 24 8.86 15.34 -3.73
N SER A 25 10.11 15.77 -3.70
CA SER A 25 10.99 15.60 -4.85
C SER A 25 11.28 14.13 -5.17
N GLU A 26 11.00 13.23 -4.24
CA GLU A 26 11.24 11.80 -4.44
C GLU A 26 9.96 11.01 -4.62
N LEU A 27 8.86 11.70 -4.84
CA LEU A 27 7.56 11.04 -4.91
C LEU A 27 7.49 9.98 -5.99
N SER A 28 8.06 10.26 -7.17
CA SER A 28 8.05 9.27 -8.25
C SER A 28 8.75 7.99 -7.85
N SER A 29 9.85 8.11 -7.11
CA SER A 29 10.60 6.98 -6.62
C SER A 29 9.77 6.17 -5.62
N TYR A 30 9.09 6.84 -4.71
CA TYR A 30 8.23 6.16 -3.74
C TYR A 30 7.10 5.41 -4.43
N ILE A 31 6.48 6.04 -5.42
CA ILE A 31 5.39 5.42 -6.16
C ILE A 31 5.87 4.17 -6.89
N GLN A 32 7.01 4.26 -7.56
CA GLN A 32 7.54 3.11 -8.28
C GLN A 32 7.87 1.97 -7.33
N ARG A 33 8.46 2.30 -6.20
CA ARG A 33 8.79 1.28 -5.21
C ARG A 33 7.54 0.60 -4.66
N ALA A 34 6.50 1.37 -4.41
CA ALA A 34 5.25 0.81 -3.93
C ALA A 34 4.63 -0.12 -4.96
N LYS A 35 4.66 0.28 -6.23
CA LYS A 35 4.13 -0.56 -7.31
C LYS A 35 4.90 -1.87 -7.43
N ASP A 36 6.23 -1.80 -7.30
CA ASP A 36 7.05 -2.99 -7.39
C ASP A 36 6.76 -3.95 -6.24
N LEU A 37 6.60 -3.42 -5.03
CA LEU A 37 6.29 -4.24 -3.87
C LEU A 37 4.89 -4.83 -3.95
N ALA A 38 3.95 -4.04 -4.44
CA ALA A 38 2.55 -4.46 -4.48
C ALA A 38 2.28 -5.55 -5.51
N GLY A 39 3.01 -5.53 -6.62
CA GLY A 39 2.73 -6.47 -7.69
C GLY A 39 1.38 -6.22 -8.35
N ASN A 40 0.75 -7.26 -8.83
CA ASN A 40 -0.54 -7.16 -9.51
C ASN A 40 -1.55 -8.10 -8.87
N GLY A 41 -2.77 -7.63 -8.70
CA GLY A 41 -3.87 -8.48 -8.27
C GLY A 41 -3.78 -8.97 -6.84
N LYS A 42 -3.02 -8.29 -6.00
CA LYS A 42 -2.84 -8.70 -4.62
C LYS A 42 -3.61 -7.81 -3.68
N GLU A 43 -3.80 -8.29 -2.46
CA GLU A 43 -4.34 -7.46 -1.40
C GLU A 43 -3.18 -6.72 -0.75
N VAL A 44 -3.27 -5.40 -0.75
CA VAL A 44 -2.17 -4.56 -0.26
C VAL A 44 -2.60 -3.89 1.03
N ILE A 45 -1.72 -3.97 2.02
CA ILE A 45 -1.93 -3.30 3.30
C ILE A 45 -0.90 -2.20 3.41
N LEU A 46 -1.36 -0.96 3.48
CA LEU A 46 -0.48 0.19 3.68
C LEU A 46 -0.40 0.50 5.16
N THR A 47 0.80 0.71 5.64
CA THR A 47 1.02 1.03 7.04
C THR A 47 2.25 1.92 7.18
N GLY A 48 2.54 2.32 8.41
CA GLY A 48 3.73 3.10 8.70
C GLY A 48 3.45 4.56 8.96
N ALA A 49 4.30 5.19 9.74
CA ALA A 49 4.20 6.62 10.02
C ALA A 49 4.71 7.40 8.81
N ALA A 50 3.81 7.98 8.06
CA ALA A 50 4.16 8.70 6.84
C ALA A 50 3.18 9.85 6.65
N PRO A 51 3.56 10.89 5.89
CA PRO A 51 2.64 12.00 5.68
C PRO A 51 1.42 11.61 4.87
N VAL A 52 0.34 12.32 5.10
CA VAL A 52 -0.93 12.04 4.44
C VAL A 52 -0.80 12.08 2.93
N TRP A 53 -0.06 13.06 2.41
CA TRP A 53 0.07 13.18 0.95
C TRP A 53 0.71 11.94 0.33
N LEU A 54 1.63 11.30 1.05
CA LEU A 54 2.28 10.10 0.54
C LEU A 54 1.28 8.95 0.48
N TYR A 55 0.49 8.77 1.52
CA TYR A 55 -0.56 7.76 1.53
C TYR A 55 -1.54 7.96 0.38
N LEU A 56 -1.96 9.20 0.16
CA LEU A 56 -2.94 9.48 -0.88
C LEU A 56 -2.38 9.17 -2.28
N LYS A 57 -1.14 9.57 -2.52
CA LYS A 57 -0.51 9.32 -3.82
C LYS A 57 -0.26 7.84 -4.06
N ILE A 58 0.19 7.13 -3.04
CA ILE A 58 0.44 5.69 -3.18
C ILE A 58 -0.88 4.95 -3.38
N ALA A 59 -1.92 5.30 -2.63
CA ALA A 59 -3.21 4.67 -2.78
C ALA A 59 -3.75 4.86 -4.20
N HIS A 60 -3.63 6.06 -4.73
CA HIS A 60 -4.07 6.34 -6.10
C HIS A 60 -3.27 5.51 -7.12
N ALA A 61 -1.96 5.45 -6.92
CA ALA A 61 -1.10 4.71 -7.85
C ALA A 61 -1.41 3.22 -7.84
N LEU A 62 -1.84 2.67 -6.72
CA LEU A 62 -2.12 1.25 -6.62
C LEU A 62 -3.55 0.90 -7.03
N HIS A 63 -4.39 1.88 -7.25
CA HIS A 63 -5.80 1.64 -7.55
C HIS A 63 -6.00 0.73 -8.76
N GLY A 64 -5.15 0.84 -9.75
CA GLY A 64 -5.26 0.01 -10.96
C GLY A 64 -4.49 -1.29 -10.89
N LYS A 65 -3.73 -1.54 -9.82
CA LYS A 65 -2.88 -2.71 -9.71
C LYS A 65 -3.31 -3.65 -8.60
N ALA A 66 -3.68 -3.12 -7.45
CA ALA A 66 -4.05 -3.93 -6.31
C ALA A 66 -5.47 -4.41 -6.41
N ARG A 67 -5.72 -5.61 -5.94
CA ARG A 67 -7.06 -6.16 -5.86
C ARG A 67 -7.87 -5.47 -4.78
N SER A 68 -7.22 -5.20 -3.65
CA SER A 68 -7.82 -4.44 -2.57
C SER A 68 -6.72 -3.67 -1.86
N LEU A 69 -7.12 -2.61 -1.19
CA LEU A 69 -6.18 -1.78 -0.46
C LEU A 69 -6.76 -1.48 0.92
N VAL A 70 -5.96 -1.76 1.94
CA VAL A 70 -6.35 -1.55 3.33
C VAL A 70 -5.30 -0.65 3.98
N TYR A 71 -5.77 0.31 4.75
CA TYR A 71 -4.89 1.13 5.58
C TYR A 71 -4.90 0.55 7.00
N ARG A 72 -3.74 0.14 7.48
CA ARG A 72 -3.60 -0.38 8.83
C ARG A 72 -3.11 0.72 9.74
N SER A 73 -4.02 1.25 10.54
CA SER A 73 -3.73 2.33 11.46
C SER A 73 -3.18 1.77 12.76
N PRO A 74 -2.20 2.47 13.38
CA PRO A 74 -1.73 2.05 14.71
C PRO A 74 -2.71 2.41 15.83
N VAL A 75 -3.73 3.21 15.55
CA VAL A 75 -4.64 3.71 16.58
C VAL A 75 -6.08 3.30 16.37
N THR A 76 -6.42 2.74 15.23
CA THR A 76 -7.79 2.30 14.93
C THR A 76 -7.74 0.95 14.25
N ASP A 77 -8.92 0.43 13.94
CA ASP A 77 -9.02 -0.80 13.15
C ASP A 77 -8.59 -0.52 11.72
N ASP A 78 -8.35 -1.60 10.97
CA ASP A 78 -8.03 -1.50 9.57
C ASP A 78 -9.16 -0.80 8.82
N VAL A 79 -8.78 0.04 7.86
CA VAL A 79 -9.74 0.77 7.03
C VAL A 79 -9.59 0.31 5.59
N VAL A 80 -10.66 -0.20 5.01
CA VAL A 80 -10.64 -0.62 3.62
C VAL A 80 -10.73 0.62 2.74
N VAL A 81 -9.69 0.86 1.94
CA VAL A 81 -9.66 2.00 1.02
C VAL A 81 -10.45 1.68 -0.24
N PHE A 82 -10.20 0.51 -0.82
CA PHE A 82 -11.01 0.02 -1.92
C PHE A 82 -10.92 -1.50 -1.97
N ASN A 83 -11.89 -2.11 -2.61
CA ASN A 83 -11.91 -3.54 -2.78
C ASN A 83 -12.52 -3.86 -4.14
N HIS A 84 -11.69 -4.33 -5.05
CA HIS A 84 -12.12 -4.70 -6.39
C HIS A 84 -12.37 -6.20 -6.53
N SER A 85 -12.33 -6.90 -5.41
CA SER A 85 -12.63 -8.32 -5.41
C SER A 85 -14.09 -8.52 -5.82
N PRO A 86 -14.38 -9.53 -6.65
CA PRO A 86 -15.77 -9.81 -7.02
C PRO A 86 -16.59 -10.39 -5.88
N TYR A 87 -15.98 -10.72 -4.78
CA TYR A 87 -16.66 -11.37 -3.65
C TYR A 87 -16.65 -10.52 -2.40
#